data_6c30f1c2b31eda3074807bfbbbb76f23
#
_entry.id   6c30f1c2b31eda3074807bfbbbb76f23
#
_cell.length_a   1.000
_cell.length_b   1.000
_cell.length_c   1.000
_cell.angle_alpha   90.00
_cell.angle_beta   90.00
_cell.angle_gamma   90.00
#
_symmetry.space_group_name_H-M   'P 1'
#
loop_
_entity.id
_entity.type
_entity.pdbx_description
1 polymer ?
#
loop_
_entity_poly.entity_id
_entity_poly.type
_entity_poly.pdbx_seq_one_letter_code
_entity_poly.pdbx_strand_id
1 'polypeptide(L)'
;MSRVYSDLDKIEQYNPLPSGLTVADSGIAGQGVFTIRRLVAGTELGISHYRIDKELIRTPLGGFINHADKPNCQRNQIRIRPGFDKWNLMVIEDIEEGEELTLKYKMYDPKKQI
;
A
#
# COMPACT_ATOMS: atom_id res chain seq x y z
N MET A 1 34.77 11.74 2.00
CA MET A 1 33.90 10.74 2.42
C MET A 1 32.46 11.17 2.63
N SER A 2 32.25 12.42 2.72
CA SER A 2 30.89 12.87 2.83
C SER A 2 30.02 12.31 1.68
N ARG A 3 30.64 12.06 0.54
CA ARG A 3 29.92 11.51 -0.59
C ARG A 3 29.32 10.14 -0.27
N VAL A 4 30.17 9.24 0.22
CA VAL A 4 29.70 7.90 0.57
C VAL A 4 28.72 8.00 1.73
N TYR A 5 29.02 8.84 2.67
CA TYR A 5 28.15 9.04 3.80
C TYR A 5 26.78 9.57 3.35
N SER A 6 26.78 10.48 2.40
CA SER A 6 25.54 11.03 1.89
C SER A 6 24.69 9.96 1.22
N ASP A 7 25.34 9.03 0.51
CA ASP A 7 24.61 7.97 -0.14
C ASP A 7 23.99 7.03 0.88
N LEU A 8 24.72 6.73 1.95
CA LEU A 8 24.19 5.91 3.02
C LEU A 8 23.01 6.58 3.70
N ASP A 9 23.12 7.88 3.90
CA ASP A 9 22.04 8.62 4.50
C ASP A 9 20.78 8.56 3.63
N LYS A 10 20.96 8.65 2.33
CA LYS A 10 19.82 8.52 1.41
C LYS A 10 19.22 7.14 1.48
N ILE A 11 20.05 6.11 1.60
CA ILE A 11 19.56 4.74 1.70
C ILE A 11 18.75 4.57 2.97
N GLU A 12 19.24 5.11 4.07
CA GLU A 12 18.52 5.01 5.33
C GLU A 12 17.17 5.73 5.28
N GLN A 13 17.09 6.75 4.47
CA GLN A 13 15.84 7.49 4.33
C GLN A 13 14.96 6.93 3.23
N TYR A 14 15.49 5.95 2.48
CA TYR A 14 14.69 5.34 1.44
C TYR A 14 13.49 4.65 2.06
N ASN A 15 12.32 4.98 1.55
CA ASN A 15 11.09 4.38 1.99
C ASN A 15 10.38 3.83 0.76
N PRO A 16 10.23 2.50 0.64
CA PRO A 16 9.57 1.92 -0.52
C PRO A 16 8.07 2.21 -0.54
N LEU A 17 7.54 2.80 0.52
CA LEU A 17 6.14 3.20 0.56
C LEU A 17 5.99 4.62 0.02
N PRO A 18 4.78 4.97 -0.43
CA PRO A 18 4.50 6.35 -0.80
C PRO A 18 4.79 7.31 0.35
N SER A 19 5.08 8.57 0.00
CA SER A 19 5.40 9.59 0.99
C SER A 19 4.30 9.70 2.04
N GLY A 20 4.71 9.81 3.30
CA GLY A 20 3.77 9.96 4.40
C GLY A 20 3.22 8.66 4.97
N LEU A 21 3.65 7.52 4.44
CA LEU A 21 3.25 6.21 4.95
C LEU A 21 4.45 5.51 5.56
N THR A 22 4.21 4.70 6.57
CA THR A 22 5.26 3.95 7.24
C THR A 22 4.75 2.59 7.67
N VAL A 23 5.68 1.67 7.94
CA VAL A 23 5.35 0.35 8.47
C VAL A 23 5.60 0.37 9.97
N ALA A 24 4.66 -0.18 10.72
CA ALA A 24 4.77 -0.27 12.17
C ALA A 24 4.01 -1.49 12.66
N ASP A 25 4.20 -1.82 13.92
CA ASP A 25 3.46 -2.93 14.52
C ASP A 25 1.97 -2.63 14.51
N SER A 26 1.18 -3.63 14.13
CA SER A 26 -0.25 -3.49 13.94
C SER A 26 -1.01 -4.15 15.06
N GLY A 27 -2.12 -3.55 15.48
CA GLY A 27 -3.02 -4.19 16.41
C GLY A 27 -3.88 -5.26 15.73
N ILE A 28 -3.85 -5.34 14.40
CA ILE A 28 -4.61 -6.33 13.65
C ILE A 28 -3.80 -7.60 13.47
N ALA A 29 -2.64 -7.48 12.84
CA ALA A 29 -1.77 -8.62 12.57
C ALA A 29 -0.39 -8.13 12.23
N GLY A 30 0.64 -8.70 12.87
CA GLY A 30 2.04 -8.41 12.57
C GLY A 30 2.34 -6.94 12.40
N GLN A 31 2.78 -6.56 11.20
CA GLN A 31 3.04 -5.17 10.84
C GLN A 31 1.97 -4.68 9.87
N GLY A 32 1.80 -3.37 9.84
CA GLY A 32 0.83 -2.75 8.95
C GLY A 32 1.33 -1.43 8.41
N VAL A 33 0.52 -0.79 7.59
CA VAL A 33 0.82 0.51 7.00
C VAL A 33 0.09 1.58 7.78
N PHE A 34 0.83 2.59 8.24
CA PHE A 34 0.29 3.69 9.03
C PHE A 34 0.58 5.00 8.33
N THR A 35 -0.26 5.99 8.56
CA THR A 35 -0.02 7.32 8.01
C THR A 35 0.58 8.23 9.07
N ILE A 36 1.55 9.05 8.64
CA ILE A 36 2.17 10.03 9.54
C ILE A 36 1.50 11.39 9.43
N ARG A 37 0.44 11.50 8.64
CA ARG A 37 -0.34 12.72 8.51
C ARG A 37 -1.78 12.36 8.19
N ARG A 38 -2.68 13.31 8.40
CA ARG A 38 -4.08 13.09 8.09
C ARG A 38 -4.26 12.92 6.57
N LEU A 39 -5.08 11.94 6.19
CA LEU A 39 -5.42 11.68 4.79
C LEU A 39 -6.92 11.87 4.62
N VAL A 40 -7.31 12.54 3.55
CA VAL A 40 -8.73 12.75 3.28
C VAL A 40 -9.23 11.74 2.25
N ALA A 41 -10.51 11.40 2.35
CA ALA A 41 -11.15 10.50 1.40
C ALA A 41 -10.93 11.01 -0.02
N GLY A 42 -10.66 10.10 -0.95
CA GLY A 42 -10.36 10.43 -2.33
C GLY A 42 -8.87 10.54 -2.63
N THR A 43 -8.01 10.52 -1.61
CA THR A 43 -6.56 10.59 -1.83
C THR A 43 -6.07 9.28 -2.46
N GLU A 44 -5.35 9.39 -3.56
CA GLU A 44 -4.70 8.24 -4.17
C GLU A 44 -3.33 8.07 -3.56
N LEU A 45 -3.02 6.84 -3.14
CA LEU A 45 -1.81 6.57 -2.39
C LEU A 45 -0.71 5.91 -3.22
N GLY A 46 -1.07 5.31 -4.34
CA GLY A 46 -0.10 4.64 -5.19
C GLY A 46 -0.51 3.23 -5.51
N ILE A 47 0.39 2.51 -6.17
CA ILE A 47 0.11 1.16 -6.66
C ILE A 47 0.29 0.16 -5.53
N SER A 48 -0.73 -0.66 -5.31
CA SER A 48 -0.65 -1.73 -4.31
C SER A 48 -0.27 -3.05 -4.97
N HIS A 49 -0.74 -3.27 -6.19
CA HIS A 49 -0.54 -4.55 -6.86
C HIS A 49 -0.42 -4.36 -8.36
N TYR A 50 0.28 -5.31 -9.01
CA TYR A 50 0.28 -5.49 -10.45
C TYR A 50 -0.15 -6.91 -10.75
N ARG A 51 -0.78 -7.11 -11.90
CA ARG A 51 -0.93 -8.45 -12.45
C ARG A 51 -0.35 -8.45 -13.84
N ILE A 52 0.65 -9.26 -14.04
CA ILE A 52 1.31 -9.43 -15.32
C ILE A 52 1.03 -10.85 -15.76
N ASP A 53 0.28 -10.98 -16.85
CA ASP A 53 -0.27 -12.25 -17.30
C ASP A 53 -1.10 -12.88 -16.18
N LYS A 54 -0.65 -13.95 -15.56
CA LYS A 54 -1.40 -14.59 -14.49
C LYS A 54 -0.79 -14.39 -13.12
N GLU A 55 0.30 -13.61 -13.04
CA GLU A 55 0.99 -13.42 -11.78
C GLU A 55 0.56 -12.14 -11.10
N LEU A 56 0.19 -12.27 -9.84
CA LEU A 56 -0.12 -11.13 -8.98
C LEU A 56 1.15 -10.74 -8.24
N ILE A 57 1.55 -9.48 -8.38
CA ILE A 57 2.76 -8.96 -7.77
C ILE A 57 2.36 -7.86 -6.80
N ARG A 58 2.81 -7.96 -5.56
CA ARG A 58 2.55 -6.95 -4.54
C ARG A 58 3.69 -5.95 -4.50
N THR A 59 3.33 -4.66 -4.44
CA THR A 59 4.31 -3.65 -4.06
C THR A 59 4.45 -3.70 -2.54
N PRO A 60 5.43 -3.02 -1.95
CA PRO A 60 5.51 -2.94 -0.49
C PRO A 60 4.22 -2.44 0.14
N LEU A 61 3.55 -1.47 -0.49
CA LEU A 61 2.27 -0.97 0.00
C LEU A 61 1.24 -2.10 0.07
N GLY A 62 1.10 -2.87 -0.99
CA GLY A 62 0.16 -3.97 -1.02
C GLY A 62 0.57 -5.14 -0.14
N GLY A 63 1.88 -5.28 0.13
CA GLY A 63 2.38 -6.38 0.95
C GLY A 63 2.20 -6.16 2.43
N PHE A 64 2.20 -4.91 2.89
CA PHE A 64 2.11 -4.62 4.32
C PHE A 64 0.72 -4.18 4.78
N ILE A 65 -0.18 -3.85 3.86
CA ILE A 65 -1.50 -3.37 4.26
C ILE A 65 -2.33 -4.53 4.80
N ASN A 66 -2.99 -4.32 5.92
CA ASN A 66 -3.78 -5.35 6.58
C ASN A 66 -5.25 -5.33 6.16
N HIS A 67 -5.91 -6.45 6.39
CA HIS A 67 -7.32 -6.61 6.08
C HIS A 67 -8.20 -6.07 7.20
N ALA A 68 -9.33 -5.46 6.83
CA ALA A 68 -10.39 -5.14 7.75
C ALA A 68 -11.72 -5.29 7.03
N ASP A 69 -12.76 -5.69 7.78
CA ASP A 69 -14.10 -5.82 7.20
C ASP A 69 -14.68 -4.47 6.85
N LYS A 70 -14.32 -3.43 7.62
CA LYS A 70 -14.72 -2.05 7.34
C LYS A 70 -13.44 -1.26 7.07
N PRO A 71 -12.91 -1.37 5.86
CA PRO A 71 -11.62 -0.74 5.55
C PRO A 71 -11.75 0.75 5.33
N ASN A 72 -10.62 1.44 5.43
CA ASN A 72 -10.56 2.87 5.10
C ASN A 72 -9.94 3.13 3.74
N CYS A 73 -9.56 2.09 3.02
CA CYS A 73 -9.01 2.20 1.66
C CYS A 73 -9.67 1.18 0.75
N GLN A 74 -9.57 1.44 -0.56
CA GLN A 74 -10.01 0.50 -1.57
C GLN A 74 -9.00 0.44 -2.71
N ARG A 75 -9.03 -0.64 -3.47
CA ARG A 75 -8.20 -0.82 -4.64
C ARG A 75 -9.03 -0.55 -5.89
N ASN A 76 -8.47 0.21 -6.80
CA ASN A 76 -9.10 0.50 -8.08
C ASN A 76 -8.27 -0.14 -9.17
N GLN A 77 -8.88 -1.04 -9.93
CA GLN A 77 -8.19 -1.74 -11.00
C GLN A 77 -8.10 -0.86 -12.24
N ILE A 78 -6.92 -0.85 -12.82
CA ILE A 78 -6.66 -0.12 -14.06
C ILE A 78 -6.03 -1.09 -15.05
N ARG A 79 -6.68 -1.32 -16.18
CA ARG A 79 -6.13 -2.14 -17.24
C ARG A 79 -5.17 -1.28 -18.05
N ILE A 80 -3.89 -1.66 -18.08
CA ILE A 80 -2.89 -0.96 -18.87
C ILE A 80 -2.92 -1.47 -20.30
N ARG A 81 -3.00 -2.78 -20.46
CA ARG A 81 -3.19 -3.46 -21.73
C ARG A 81 -3.56 -4.90 -21.42
N PRO A 82 -4.01 -5.68 -22.41
CA PRO A 82 -4.32 -7.09 -22.16
C PRO A 82 -3.15 -7.79 -21.48
N GLY A 83 -3.42 -8.46 -20.37
CA GLY A 83 -2.40 -9.17 -19.62
C GLY A 83 -1.62 -8.30 -18.64
N PHE A 84 -1.94 -7.00 -18.52
CA PHE A 84 -1.21 -6.12 -17.63
C PHE A 84 -2.17 -5.18 -16.93
N ASP A 85 -2.44 -5.46 -15.65
CA ASP A 85 -3.31 -4.66 -14.79
C ASP A 85 -2.53 -4.12 -13.62
N LYS A 86 -3.01 -3.01 -13.07
CA LYS A 86 -2.48 -2.48 -11.81
C LYS A 86 -3.66 -2.05 -10.94
N TRP A 87 -3.42 -1.98 -9.64
CA TRP A 87 -4.41 -1.52 -8.67
C TRP A 87 -3.84 -0.34 -7.91
N ASN A 88 -4.56 0.79 -7.99
CA ASN A 88 -4.25 1.95 -7.17
C ASN A 88 -4.97 1.82 -5.84
N LEU A 89 -4.29 2.15 -4.77
CA LEU A 89 -4.91 2.23 -3.45
C LEU A 89 -5.43 3.64 -3.24
N MET A 90 -6.68 3.76 -2.82
CA MET A 90 -7.31 5.04 -2.59
C MET A 90 -7.98 5.07 -1.22
N VAL A 91 -7.87 6.20 -0.55
CA VAL A 91 -8.53 6.43 0.74
C VAL A 91 -10.03 6.63 0.49
N ILE A 92 -10.88 5.90 1.23
CA ILE A 92 -12.33 6.03 1.09
C ILE A 92 -12.98 6.68 2.31
N GLU A 93 -12.25 6.77 3.43
CA GLU A 93 -12.70 7.50 4.61
C GLU A 93 -11.50 8.26 5.15
N ASP A 94 -11.75 9.43 5.73
CA ASP A 94 -10.66 10.21 6.31
C ASP A 94 -9.89 9.37 7.32
N ILE A 95 -8.56 9.45 7.25
CA ILE A 95 -7.67 8.69 8.14
C ILE A 95 -6.85 9.70 8.91
N GLU A 96 -6.85 9.59 10.24
CA GLU A 96 -6.13 10.53 11.07
C GLU A 96 -4.66 10.13 11.19
N GLU A 97 -3.83 11.09 11.55
CA GLU A 97 -2.42 10.85 11.78
C GLU A 97 -2.24 9.71 12.77
N GLY A 98 -1.37 8.76 12.44
CA GLY A 98 -1.08 7.63 13.30
C GLY A 98 -2.02 6.45 13.16
N GLU A 99 -3.04 6.56 12.33
CA GLU A 99 -3.96 5.44 12.12
C GLU A 99 -3.48 4.48 11.06
N GLU A 100 -3.91 3.24 11.18
CA GLU A 100 -3.54 2.19 10.25
C GLU A 100 -4.45 2.21 9.01
N LEU A 101 -3.84 2.03 7.83
CA LEU A 101 -4.56 1.85 6.57
C LEU A 101 -4.99 0.40 6.45
N THR A 102 -6.22 0.19 6.03
CA THR A 102 -6.78 -1.16 5.90
C THR A 102 -7.49 -1.33 4.58
N LEU A 103 -7.61 -2.58 4.17
CA LEU A 103 -8.15 -2.94 2.87
C LEU A 103 -8.97 -4.22 3.04
N LYS A 104 -9.99 -4.40 2.24
CA LYS A 104 -10.72 -5.66 2.28
C LYS A 104 -10.14 -6.63 1.26
N TYR A 105 -9.72 -7.79 1.70
CA TYR A 105 -8.93 -8.73 0.91
C TYR A 105 -9.77 -9.65 0.02
N LYS A 106 -10.70 -9.09 -0.71
CA LYS A 106 -11.50 -9.92 -1.59
C LYS A 106 -10.67 -10.60 -2.66
N MET A 107 -9.69 -9.91 -3.18
CA MET A 107 -8.89 -10.44 -4.28
C MET A 107 -7.97 -11.58 -3.86
N TYR A 108 -7.88 -11.84 -2.56
CA TYR A 108 -7.07 -12.95 -2.07
C TYR A 108 -7.90 -14.18 -1.78
N ASP A 109 -9.17 -14.18 -2.13
CA ASP A 109 -10.00 -15.36 -2.03
C ASP A 109 -9.48 -16.38 -3.05
N PRO A 110 -9.00 -17.55 -2.60
CA PRO A 110 -8.42 -18.53 -3.52
C PRO A 110 -9.40 -18.99 -4.60
N LYS A 111 -10.68 -18.90 -4.33
CA LYS A 111 -11.68 -19.34 -5.29
C LYS A 111 -11.93 -18.32 -6.36
N LYS A 112 -11.65 -17.07 -6.11
CA LYS A 112 -11.97 -16.01 -7.05
C LYS A 112 -10.79 -15.58 -7.89
N GLN A 113 -9.60 -15.73 -7.37
CA GLN A 113 -8.37 -15.42 -8.10
C GLN A 113 -8.35 -13.99 -8.64
N ILE A 114 -8.84 -13.06 -7.89
CA ILE A 114 -8.98 -11.69 -8.37
C ILE A 114 -9.92 -11.64 -9.53
#